data_5cc6689a6a695204aece765cc1e16d41
#
_entry.id   5cc6689a6a695204aece765cc1e16d41
#
_cell.length_a   1.000
_cell.length_b   1.000
_cell.length_c   1.000
_cell.angle_alpha   90.00
_cell.angle_beta   90.00
_cell.angle_gamma   90.00
#
_symmetry.space_group_name_H-M   'P 1'
#
loop_
_entity.id
_entity.type
_entity.pdbx_description
1 polymer ?
#
loop_
_entity_poly.entity_id
_entity_poly.type
_entity_poly.pdbx_seq_one_letter_code
_entity_poly.pdbx_strand_id
1 'polypeptide(L)'
;DTCVACGKCVVTCPQTIIKMVPYKKEVHVLCMNTEKGGVTRKQCSNGCIGCAKCEKTCKFDAIHVNNNVAAVDYEKCKNCGMCMGVCPTGSINSYNERHAKMAINAKKKAEAEKAAKAAEAKAKAAAQA
;
A
#
# COMPACT_ATOMS: atom_id res chain seq x y z
N ASP A 1 10.38 18.01 14.91
CA ASP A 1 10.94 16.63 14.99
C ASP A 1 12.02 16.59 16.07
N THR A 2 11.67 16.05 17.23
CA THR A 2 12.59 15.88 18.37
C THR A 2 13.19 14.46 18.42
N CYS A 3 12.81 13.58 17.49
CA CYS A 3 13.31 12.21 17.43
C CYS A 3 14.77 12.17 16.92
N VAL A 4 15.68 11.61 17.72
CA VAL A 4 17.11 11.47 17.40
C VAL A 4 17.46 10.08 16.85
N ALA A 5 16.47 9.26 16.52
CA ALA A 5 16.61 7.91 15.98
C ALA A 5 17.51 6.97 16.84
N CYS A 6 17.45 7.09 18.15
CA CYS A 6 18.31 6.32 19.07
C CYS A 6 17.91 4.81 19.16
N GLY A 7 16.77 4.40 18.59
CA GLY A 7 16.33 3.00 18.57
C GLY A 7 15.75 2.46 19.88
N LYS A 8 15.73 3.20 20.99
CA LYS A 8 15.19 2.72 22.29
C LYS A 8 13.75 2.25 22.20
N CYS A 9 12.88 2.98 21.47
CA CYS A 9 11.48 2.60 21.30
C CYS A 9 11.32 1.28 20.52
N VAL A 10 12.21 1.00 19.57
CA VAL A 10 12.17 -0.26 18.80
C VAL A 10 12.45 -1.45 19.69
N VAL A 11 13.45 -1.34 20.56
CA VAL A 11 13.86 -2.41 21.50
C VAL A 11 12.82 -2.61 22.61
N THR A 12 12.21 -1.51 23.07
CA THR A 12 11.25 -1.55 24.20
C THR A 12 9.86 -2.00 23.77
N CYS A 13 9.52 -1.91 22.48
CA CYS A 13 8.17 -2.21 21.99
C CYS A 13 7.85 -3.72 22.10
N PRO A 14 6.92 -4.16 22.97
CA PRO A 14 6.60 -5.58 23.14
C PRO A 14 5.91 -6.18 21.91
N GLN A 15 5.23 -5.37 21.11
CA GLN A 15 4.53 -5.78 19.88
C GLN A 15 5.44 -5.76 18.64
N THR A 16 6.68 -5.27 18.76
CA THR A 16 7.65 -5.19 17.66
C THR A 16 7.13 -4.50 16.38
N ILE A 17 6.22 -3.53 16.56
CA ILE A 17 5.58 -2.79 15.46
C ILE A 17 6.34 -1.53 15.03
N ILE A 18 7.40 -1.17 15.73
CA ILE A 18 8.21 0.00 15.44
C ILE A 18 9.41 -0.43 14.62
N LYS A 19 9.60 0.17 13.45
CA LYS A 19 10.75 -0.06 12.59
C LYS A 19 11.53 1.22 12.33
N MET A 20 12.83 1.10 12.28
CA MET A 20 13.71 2.17 11.79
C MET A 20 13.66 2.19 10.27
N VAL A 21 13.45 3.38 9.73
CA VAL A 21 13.42 3.61 8.27
C VAL A 21 14.41 4.72 7.91
N PRO A 22 15.06 4.65 6.74
CA PRO A 22 15.99 5.71 6.32
C PRO A 22 15.23 7.02 6.11
N TYR A 23 15.73 8.11 6.68
CA TYR A 23 15.12 9.45 6.60
C TYR A 23 14.91 9.94 5.16
N LYS A 24 15.80 9.57 4.25
CA LYS A 24 15.72 9.95 2.83
C LYS A 24 14.66 9.19 2.03
N LYS A 25 14.07 8.15 2.62
CA LYS A 25 13.03 7.35 1.95
C LYS A 25 11.66 7.84 2.39
N GLU A 26 10.79 8.03 1.42
CA GLU A 26 9.49 8.67 1.63
C GLU A 26 8.33 7.68 1.61
N VAL A 27 8.48 6.56 0.92
CA VAL A 27 7.43 5.56 0.74
C VAL A 27 7.55 4.46 1.79
N HIS A 28 6.50 4.27 2.60
CA HIS A 28 6.48 3.30 3.69
C HIS A 28 5.20 2.46 3.67
N VAL A 29 5.33 1.20 4.09
CA VAL A 29 4.19 0.35 4.42
C VAL A 29 3.87 0.54 5.90
N LEU A 30 2.66 0.97 6.21
CA LEU A 30 2.22 1.29 7.58
C LEU A 30 1.54 0.12 8.29
N CYS A 31 1.53 -1.07 7.69
CA CYS A 31 0.91 -2.26 8.26
C CYS A 31 1.95 -3.34 8.52
N MET A 32 1.82 -4.01 9.66
CA MET A 32 2.66 -5.15 10.06
C MET A 32 1.84 -6.39 10.42
N ASN A 33 0.54 -6.38 10.13
CA ASN A 33 -0.33 -7.51 10.40
C ASN A 33 -0.07 -8.65 9.41
N THR A 34 0.26 -9.83 9.93
CA THR A 34 0.56 -11.05 9.15
C THR A 34 -0.66 -11.96 8.94
N GLU A 35 -1.83 -11.58 9.43
CA GLU A 35 -3.05 -12.34 9.24
C GLU A 35 -3.52 -12.37 7.79
N LYS A 36 -4.36 -13.34 7.46
CA LYS A 36 -4.95 -13.45 6.13
C LYS A 36 -5.73 -12.20 5.76
N GLY A 37 -5.61 -11.74 4.52
CA GLY A 37 -6.21 -10.49 4.06
C GLY A 37 -7.73 -10.35 4.30
N GLY A 38 -8.47 -11.46 4.33
CA GLY A 38 -9.90 -11.47 4.65
C GLY A 38 -10.17 -11.12 6.13
N VAL A 39 -9.33 -11.56 7.05
CA VAL A 39 -9.39 -11.23 8.49
C VAL A 39 -8.97 -9.78 8.69
N THR A 40 -7.83 -9.40 8.14
CA THR A 40 -7.31 -8.02 8.21
C THR A 40 -8.34 -6.99 7.74
N ARG A 41 -9.06 -7.27 6.64
CA ARG A 41 -10.06 -6.35 6.09
C ARG A 41 -11.25 -6.14 7.03
N LYS A 42 -11.61 -7.14 7.84
CA LYS A 42 -12.69 -7.02 8.83
C LYS A 42 -12.27 -6.19 10.05
N GLN A 43 -10.98 -6.27 10.41
CA GLN A 43 -10.42 -5.59 11.58
C GLN A 43 -9.96 -4.17 11.29
N CYS A 44 -9.40 -3.93 10.08
CA CYS A 44 -8.79 -2.65 9.72
C CYS A 44 -9.03 -2.32 8.24
N SER A 45 -9.65 -1.17 7.97
CA SER A 45 -9.91 -0.68 6.62
C SER A 45 -8.63 -0.36 5.84
N ASN A 46 -7.55 0.02 6.53
CA ASN A 46 -6.26 0.41 5.96
C ASN A 46 -5.20 -0.69 6.07
N GLY A 47 -5.54 -1.84 6.62
CA GLY A 47 -4.63 -2.96 6.79
C GLY A 47 -4.16 -3.56 5.46
N CYS A 48 -2.93 -4.03 5.40
CA CYS A 48 -2.41 -4.76 4.22
C CYS A 48 -3.11 -6.12 4.10
N ILE A 49 -3.67 -6.40 2.94
CA ILE A 49 -4.38 -7.66 2.64
C ILE A 49 -3.52 -8.67 1.86
N GLY A 50 -2.24 -8.40 1.68
CA GLY A 50 -1.32 -9.30 0.97
C GLY A 50 -1.66 -9.52 -0.51
N CYS A 51 -2.30 -8.56 -1.17
CA CYS A 51 -2.79 -8.73 -2.55
C CYS A 51 -1.71 -8.69 -3.64
N ALA A 52 -0.45 -8.45 -3.29
CA ALA A 52 0.73 -8.38 -4.16
C ALA A 52 0.65 -7.39 -5.35
N LYS A 53 -0.34 -6.50 -5.41
CA LYS A 53 -0.46 -5.50 -6.49
C LYS A 53 0.70 -4.51 -6.49
N CYS A 54 1.16 -4.10 -5.30
CA CYS A 54 2.31 -3.22 -5.14
C CYS A 54 3.60 -3.85 -5.64
N GLU A 55 3.80 -5.14 -5.39
CA GLU A 55 4.95 -5.93 -5.87
C GLU A 55 4.97 -6.00 -7.40
N LYS A 56 3.84 -6.37 -8.01
CA LYS A 56 3.70 -6.44 -9.49
C LYS A 56 3.88 -5.10 -10.20
N THR A 57 3.56 -4.00 -9.52
CA THR A 57 3.66 -2.65 -10.10
C THR A 57 5.06 -2.05 -9.91
N CYS A 58 5.85 -2.57 -8.98
CA CYS A 58 7.18 -2.04 -8.69
C CYS A 58 8.18 -2.42 -9.79
N LYS A 59 8.63 -1.41 -10.56
CA LYS A 59 9.62 -1.59 -11.62
C LYS A 59 11.05 -1.83 -11.10
N PHE A 60 11.28 -1.53 -9.83
CA PHE A 60 12.61 -1.60 -9.20
C PHE A 60 12.78 -2.82 -8.30
N ASP A 61 11.76 -3.69 -8.27
CA ASP A 61 11.77 -4.87 -7.40
C ASP A 61 12.10 -4.52 -5.93
N ALA A 62 11.52 -3.42 -5.47
CA ALA A 62 11.80 -2.83 -4.16
C ALA A 62 10.71 -3.11 -3.12
N ILE A 63 9.66 -3.83 -3.47
CA ILE A 63 8.56 -4.16 -2.57
C ILE A 63 8.14 -5.61 -2.76
N HIS A 64 8.11 -6.36 -1.67
CA HIS A 64 7.77 -7.77 -1.66
C HIS A 64 6.68 -8.04 -0.64
N VAL A 65 5.83 -9.02 -0.93
CA VAL A 65 4.79 -9.48 0.00
C VAL A 65 5.24 -10.78 0.65
N ASN A 66 5.53 -10.71 1.95
CA ASN A 66 5.88 -11.84 2.78
C ASN A 66 4.88 -11.95 3.93
N ASN A 67 4.48 -13.17 4.29
CA ASN A 67 3.54 -13.43 5.39
C ASN A 67 2.29 -12.52 5.36
N ASN A 68 1.68 -12.35 4.20
CA ASN A 68 0.48 -11.53 3.96
C ASN A 68 0.66 -10.01 4.18
N VAL A 69 1.88 -9.54 4.35
CA VAL A 69 2.18 -8.11 4.51
C VAL A 69 3.26 -7.67 3.52
N ALA A 70 3.09 -6.48 2.96
CA ALA A 70 4.08 -5.88 2.07
C ALA A 70 5.24 -5.30 2.89
N ALA A 71 6.45 -5.49 2.40
CA ALA A 71 7.67 -4.90 2.94
C ALA A 71 8.44 -4.17 1.84
N VAL A 72 8.98 -3.00 2.16
CA VAL A 72 9.77 -2.19 1.24
C VAL A 72 11.25 -2.43 1.48
N ASP A 73 11.97 -2.75 0.42
CA ASP A 73 13.42 -2.73 0.39
C ASP A 73 13.89 -1.30 0.11
N TYR A 74 14.40 -0.65 1.13
CA TYR A 74 14.81 0.74 1.05
C TYR A 74 16.07 0.98 0.22
N GLU A 75 16.88 -0.03 -0.03
CA GLU A 75 18.07 0.08 -0.89
C GLU A 75 17.65 0.22 -2.36
N LYS A 76 16.74 -0.61 -2.80
CA LYS A 76 16.23 -0.63 -4.18
C LYS A 76 15.18 0.45 -4.46
N CYS A 77 14.45 0.91 -3.44
CA CYS A 77 13.36 1.86 -3.61
C CYS A 77 13.84 3.22 -4.13
N LYS A 78 13.23 3.71 -5.21
CA LYS A 78 13.52 5.02 -5.83
C LYS A 78 12.51 6.11 -5.45
N ASN A 79 11.68 5.88 -4.45
CA ASN A 79 10.64 6.83 -4.01
C ASN A 79 9.68 7.28 -5.13
N CYS A 80 9.34 6.42 -6.07
CA CYS A 80 8.48 6.78 -7.19
C CYS A 80 6.98 6.86 -6.84
N GLY A 81 6.55 6.29 -5.70
CA GLY A 81 5.17 6.34 -5.20
C GLY A 81 4.13 5.51 -5.97
N MET A 82 4.51 4.77 -7.03
CA MET A 82 3.55 4.00 -7.84
C MET A 82 2.80 2.93 -7.03
N CYS A 83 3.46 2.30 -6.07
CA CYS A 83 2.86 1.29 -5.20
C CYS A 83 1.71 1.84 -4.34
N MET A 84 1.74 3.12 -3.98
CA MET A 84 0.63 3.79 -3.26
C MET A 84 -0.64 3.85 -4.11
N GLY A 85 -0.49 4.19 -5.39
CA GLY A 85 -1.62 4.36 -6.31
C GLY A 85 -2.40 3.07 -6.55
N VAL A 86 -1.73 1.92 -6.49
CA VAL A 86 -2.35 0.61 -6.73
C VAL A 86 -2.80 -0.11 -5.45
N CYS A 87 -2.44 0.41 -4.28
CA CYS A 87 -2.84 -0.18 -3.01
C CYS A 87 -4.34 0.05 -2.76
N PRO A 88 -5.18 -1.01 -2.68
CA PRO A 88 -6.63 -0.86 -2.53
C PRO A 88 -7.03 -0.39 -1.14
N THR A 89 -6.22 -0.69 -0.11
CA THR A 89 -6.51 -0.34 1.28
C THR A 89 -5.79 0.92 1.75
N GLY A 90 -4.79 1.41 0.97
CA GLY A 90 -3.99 2.57 1.38
C GLY A 90 -2.98 2.26 2.48
N SER A 91 -2.59 0.99 2.65
CA SER A 91 -1.56 0.58 3.62
C SER A 91 -0.17 1.15 3.34
N ILE A 92 0.06 1.61 2.11
CA ILE A 92 1.32 2.24 1.70
C ILE A 92 1.10 3.74 1.67
N ASN A 93 1.94 4.49 2.37
CA ASN A 93 1.85 5.93 2.44
C ASN A 93 3.22 6.59 2.19
N SER A 94 3.18 7.87 1.88
CA SER A 94 4.36 8.71 1.70
C SER A 94 4.11 10.08 2.30
N TYR A 95 5.14 10.66 2.86
CA TYR A 95 5.11 12.04 3.36
C TYR A 95 5.21 13.09 2.24
N ASN A 96 5.46 12.65 1.00
CA ASN A 96 5.57 13.55 -0.14
C ASN A 96 4.19 13.83 -0.75
N GLU A 97 3.79 15.09 -0.80
CA GLU A 97 2.49 15.52 -1.36
C GLU A 97 2.30 15.13 -2.83
N ARG A 98 3.39 15.06 -3.62
CA ARG A 98 3.33 14.62 -5.02
C ARG A 98 2.83 13.19 -5.11
N HIS A 99 3.34 12.30 -4.25
CA HIS A 99 2.92 10.90 -4.19
C HIS A 99 1.46 10.78 -3.73
N ALA A 100 1.04 11.57 -2.76
CA ALA A 100 -0.34 11.61 -2.31
C ALA A 100 -1.31 12.01 -3.45
N LYS A 101 -0.97 13.04 -4.22
CA LYS A 101 -1.75 13.46 -5.40
C LYS A 101 -1.79 12.38 -6.48
N MET A 102 -0.67 11.72 -6.76
CA MET A 102 -0.61 10.60 -7.71
C MET A 102 -1.48 9.43 -7.27
N ALA A 103 -1.45 9.07 -5.99
CA ALA A 103 -2.26 7.99 -5.43
C ALA A 103 -3.76 8.29 -5.54
N ILE A 104 -4.19 9.52 -5.25
CA ILE A 104 -5.59 9.95 -5.37
C ILE A 104 -6.04 9.86 -6.84
N ASN A 105 -5.23 10.35 -7.78
CA ASN A 105 -5.55 10.30 -9.20
C ASN A 105 -5.62 8.87 -9.74
N ALA A 106 -4.71 7.99 -9.32
CA ALA A 106 -4.71 6.57 -9.69
C ALA A 106 -5.95 5.85 -9.16
N LYS A 107 -6.37 6.13 -7.92
CA LYS A 107 -7.61 5.57 -7.34
C LYS A 107 -8.84 6.04 -8.09
N LYS A 108 -8.97 7.33 -8.39
CA LYS A 108 -10.08 7.88 -9.18
C LYS A 108 -10.17 7.25 -10.57
N LYS A 109 -9.01 7.05 -11.24
CA LYS A 109 -8.98 6.38 -12.54
C LYS A 109 -9.42 4.93 -12.45
N ALA A 110 -8.96 4.18 -11.44
CA ALA A 110 -9.36 2.79 -11.24
C ALA A 110 -10.84 2.63 -10.90
N GLU A 111 -11.43 3.57 -10.16
CA GLU A 111 -12.87 3.60 -9.86
C GLU A 111 -13.69 3.92 -11.12
N ALA A 112 -13.24 4.86 -11.93
CA ALA A 112 -13.87 5.19 -13.21
C ALA A 112 -13.84 4.00 -14.20
N GLU A 113 -12.72 3.29 -14.30
CA GLU A 113 -12.61 2.07 -15.12
C GLU A 113 -13.52 0.95 -14.63
N LYS A 114 -13.66 0.77 -13.31
CA LYS A 114 -14.59 -0.21 -12.74
C LYS A 114 -16.05 0.16 -13.03
N ALA A 115 -16.41 1.43 -12.92
CA ALA A 115 -17.74 1.92 -13.22
C ALA A 115 -18.07 1.74 -14.71
N ALA A 116 -17.13 2.03 -15.60
CA ALA A 116 -17.30 1.81 -17.05
C ALA A 116 -17.51 0.34 -17.39
N LYS A 117 -16.69 -0.57 -16.83
CA LYS A 117 -16.86 -2.02 -17.04
C LYS A 117 -18.18 -2.56 -16.48
N ALA A 118 -18.64 -2.03 -15.34
CA ALA A 118 -19.92 -2.41 -14.76
C ALA A 118 -21.11 -1.93 -15.63
N ALA A 119 -21.00 -0.75 -16.24
CA ALA A 119 -22.00 -0.23 -17.17
C ALA A 119 -22.06 -1.06 -18.46
N GLU A 120 -20.91 -1.43 -19.03
CA GLU A 120 -20.84 -2.34 -20.20
C GLU A 120 -21.44 -3.72 -19.91
N ALA A 121 -21.16 -4.28 -18.74
CA ALA A 121 -21.70 -5.58 -18.34
C ALA A 121 -23.25 -5.53 -18.21
N LYS A 122 -23.78 -4.44 -17.65
CA LYS A 122 -25.24 -4.22 -17.57
C LYS A 122 -25.87 -4.03 -18.95
N ALA A 123 -25.22 -3.29 -19.85
CA ALA A 123 -25.70 -3.10 -21.21
C ALA A 123 -25.74 -4.42 -22.01
N LYS A 124 -24.72 -5.27 -21.87
CA LYS A 124 -24.70 -6.61 -22.49
C LYS A 124 -25.76 -7.54 -21.93
N ALA A 125 -26.01 -7.50 -20.62
CA ALA A 125 -27.07 -8.30 -19.99
C ALA A 125 -28.47 -7.86 -20.45
N ALA A 126 -28.70 -6.56 -20.64
CA ALA A 126 -29.96 -6.02 -21.16
C ALA A 126 -30.18 -6.35 -22.66
N ALA A 127 -29.10 -6.50 -23.44
CA ALA A 127 -29.20 -6.85 -24.87
C ALA A 127 -29.46 -8.34 -25.13
N GLN A 128 -29.33 -9.21 -24.12
CA GLN A 128 -29.55 -10.66 -24.20
C GLN A 128 -30.88 -11.11 -23.56
N ALA A 129 -31.67 -10.18 -23.10
CA ALA A 129 -33.00 -10.45 -22.52
C ALA A 129 -34.10 -10.33 -23.56
#